data_aa796a97327d4429717332759cb728c8
#
_entry.id   aa796a97327d4429717332759cb728c8
#
_cell.length_a   1.000
_cell.length_b   1.000
_cell.length_c   1.000
_cell.angle_alpha   90.00
_cell.angle_beta   90.00
_cell.angle_gamma   90.00
#
_symmetry.space_group_name_H-M   'P 1'
#
loop_
_entity.id
_entity.type
_entity.pdbx_description
1 polymer ?
#
loop_
_entity_poly.entity_id
_entity_poly.type
_entity_poly.pdbx_seq_one_letter_code
_entity_poly.pdbx_strand_id
1 'polypeptide(L)'
;MADISDLPMLHDIDADYSPRYVKLARILRGKIESGQYRRGDILPAADLAGQYTVSVRVTCNALAMLAANRYLSRPGPFSSYNIIWQGGA
;
A
#
# COMPACT_ATOMS: atom_id res chain seq x y z
N MET A 1 -6.40 -10.75 -20.61
CA MET A 1 -5.95 -9.80 -20.92
C MET A 1 -5.29 -9.00 -19.94
N ALA A 2 -4.25 -9.13 -19.77
CA ALA A 2 -3.59 -8.48 -18.87
C ALA A 2 -3.53 -7.17 -19.20
N ASP A 3 -3.71 -6.36 -18.79
CA ASP A 3 -3.74 -5.22 -19.33
C ASP A 3 -3.52 -4.20 -18.32
N ILE A 4 -3.95 -3.14 -18.61
CA ILE A 4 -3.75 -2.03 -17.80
C ILE A 4 -4.19 -2.18 -16.43
N SER A 5 -5.11 -3.03 -16.21
CA SER A 5 -5.63 -3.23 -14.89
C SER A 5 -4.59 -3.81 -13.96
N ASP A 6 -3.47 -4.24 -14.47
CA ASP A 6 -2.43 -4.73 -13.62
C ASP A 6 -1.55 -3.62 -13.07
N LEU A 7 -1.72 -2.39 -13.50
CA LEU A 7 -0.91 -1.30 -13.01
C LEU A 7 -1.47 -0.79 -11.70
N PRO A 8 -0.69 -0.82 -10.62
CA PRO A 8 -1.21 -0.50 -9.29
C PRO A 8 -1.89 0.86 -9.17
N MET A 9 -1.35 1.84 -9.84
CA MET A 9 -1.91 3.16 -9.69
C MET A 9 -3.22 3.34 -10.42
N LEU A 10 -3.59 2.40 -11.26
CA LEU A 10 -4.85 2.47 -12.00
C LEU A 10 -5.90 1.53 -11.46
N HIS A 11 -5.57 0.73 -10.45
CA HIS A 11 -6.53 -0.21 -9.92
C HIS A 11 -7.53 0.44 -9.00
N ASP A 12 -8.71 -0.10 -9.02
CA ASP A 12 -9.69 0.17 -8.00
C ASP A 12 -9.35 -0.71 -6.81
N ILE A 13 -8.90 -0.12 -5.74
CA ILE A 13 -8.50 -0.85 -4.57
C ILE A 13 -9.60 -1.75 -4.03
N ASP A 14 -10.85 -1.41 -4.28
CA ASP A 14 -11.96 -2.17 -3.75
C ASP A 14 -12.46 -3.29 -4.67
N ALA A 15 -11.79 -3.53 -5.78
CA ALA A 15 -12.21 -4.59 -6.70
C ALA A 15 -12.06 -5.95 -6.04
N ASP A 16 -13.08 -6.78 -6.12
CA ASP A 16 -13.11 -8.05 -5.42
C ASP A 16 -12.16 -9.09 -5.97
N TYR A 17 -11.96 -9.10 -7.28
CA TYR A 17 -11.09 -10.10 -7.89
C TYR A 17 -9.66 -9.60 -8.00
N SER A 18 -9.28 -8.75 -7.12
CA SER A 18 -8.00 -8.09 -7.17
C SER A 18 -6.83 -9.03 -6.93
N PRO A 19 -5.70 -8.74 -7.51
CA PRO A 19 -4.47 -9.47 -7.20
C PRO A 19 -4.11 -9.35 -5.72
N ARG A 20 -3.19 -10.19 -5.29
CA ARG A 20 -2.80 -10.22 -3.89
C ARG A 20 -2.31 -8.87 -3.37
N TYR A 21 -1.56 -8.12 -4.18
CA TYR A 21 -1.06 -6.83 -3.70
C TYR A 21 -2.20 -5.83 -3.50
N VAL A 22 -3.27 -5.95 -4.25
CA VAL A 22 -4.42 -5.06 -4.06
C VAL A 22 -5.13 -5.40 -2.77
N LYS A 23 -5.24 -6.70 -2.46
CA LYS A 23 -5.85 -7.12 -1.20
C LYS A 23 -5.02 -6.64 -0.02
N LEU A 24 -3.71 -6.70 -0.12
CA LEU A 24 -2.85 -6.20 0.93
C LEU A 24 -2.98 -4.69 1.07
N ALA A 25 -3.03 -3.97 -0.05
CA ALA A 25 -3.23 -2.52 -0.02
C ALA A 25 -4.53 -2.17 0.69
N ARG A 26 -5.58 -2.96 0.45
CA ARG A 26 -6.88 -2.73 1.10
C ARG A 26 -6.78 -2.90 2.62
N ILE A 27 -6.07 -3.92 3.05
CA ILE A 27 -5.86 -4.17 4.47
C ILE A 27 -5.08 -3.01 5.10
N LEU A 28 -4.00 -2.61 4.45
CA LEU A 28 -3.18 -1.53 4.98
C LEU A 28 -3.92 -0.20 4.99
N ARG A 29 -4.72 0.05 3.96
CA ARG A 29 -5.54 1.25 3.91
C ARG A 29 -6.49 1.29 5.11
N GLY A 30 -7.11 0.17 5.42
CA GLY A 30 -7.99 0.10 6.57
C GLY A 30 -7.27 0.44 7.87
N LYS A 31 -6.04 -0.02 8.02
CA LYS A 31 -5.26 0.28 9.21
C LYS A 31 -4.85 1.74 9.28
N ILE A 32 -4.59 2.35 8.15
CA ILE A 32 -4.29 3.78 8.10
C ILE A 32 -5.53 4.59 8.46
N GLU A 33 -6.64 4.25 7.86
CA GLU A 33 -7.88 5.01 8.07
C GLU A 33 -8.42 4.84 9.48
N SER A 34 -8.15 3.71 10.11
CA SER A 34 -8.61 3.47 11.48
C SER A 34 -7.70 4.12 12.52
N GLY A 35 -6.57 4.67 12.09
CA GLY A 35 -5.63 5.28 13.03
C GLY A 35 -4.61 4.32 13.61
N GLN A 36 -4.63 3.07 13.20
CA GLN A 36 -3.67 2.09 13.67
C GLN A 36 -2.27 2.45 13.20
N TYR A 37 -2.14 2.92 11.97
CA TYR A 37 -0.93 3.54 11.46
C TYR A 37 -1.18 5.03 11.40
N ARG A 38 -0.27 5.81 11.94
CA ARG A 38 -0.45 7.25 12.05
C ARG A 38 0.44 7.98 11.07
N ARG A 39 0.06 9.21 10.78
CA ARG A 39 0.88 10.06 9.94
C ARG A 39 2.29 10.14 10.51
N GLY A 40 3.27 9.96 9.66
CA GLY A 40 4.67 9.94 10.05
C GLY A 40 5.23 8.56 10.32
N ASP A 41 4.36 7.57 10.49
CA ASP A 41 4.84 6.20 10.69
C ASP A 41 5.49 5.69 9.42
N ILE A 42 6.46 4.82 9.59
CA ILE A 42 7.20 4.24 8.48
C ILE A 42 6.75 2.79 8.29
N LEU A 43 6.57 2.40 7.04
CA LEU A 43 6.14 1.05 6.70
C LEU A 43 7.23 0.33 5.92
N PRO A 44 8.15 -0.36 6.59
CA PRO A 44 9.21 -1.10 5.91
C PRO A 44 8.63 -2.30 5.16
N ALA A 45 8.93 -2.39 3.87
CA ALA A 45 8.36 -3.45 3.05
C ALA A 45 8.74 -4.84 3.53
N ALA A 46 9.98 -5.03 3.94
CA ALA A 46 10.44 -6.34 4.38
C ALA A 46 9.70 -6.81 5.62
N ASP A 47 9.45 -5.90 6.55
CA ASP A 47 8.73 -6.26 7.78
C ASP A 47 7.29 -6.63 7.47
N LEU A 48 6.65 -5.87 6.60
CA LEU A 48 5.28 -6.17 6.22
C LEU A 48 5.19 -7.47 5.44
N ALA A 49 6.16 -7.74 4.59
CA ALA A 49 6.18 -8.99 3.84
C ALA A 49 6.20 -10.18 4.79
N GLY A 50 7.01 -10.11 5.83
CA GLY A 50 7.05 -11.18 6.84
C GLY A 50 5.76 -11.26 7.63
N GLN A 51 5.23 -10.12 8.02
CA GLN A 51 4.01 -10.09 8.82
C GLN A 51 2.81 -10.69 8.09
N TYR A 52 2.69 -10.43 6.79
CA TYR A 52 1.55 -10.91 6.02
C TYR A 52 1.87 -12.15 5.19
N THR A 53 3.08 -12.66 5.34
CA THR A 53 3.48 -13.88 4.64
C THR A 53 3.32 -13.75 3.13
N VAL A 54 3.83 -12.66 2.60
CA VAL A 54 3.85 -12.41 1.16
C VAL A 54 5.25 -12.01 0.76
N SER A 55 5.51 -11.96 -0.54
CA SER A 55 6.83 -11.56 -0.99
C SER A 55 7.02 -10.05 -0.80
N VAL A 56 8.28 -9.65 -0.75
CA VAL A 56 8.60 -8.23 -0.68
C VAL A 56 8.07 -7.51 -1.91
N ARG A 57 8.09 -8.17 -3.07
CA ARG A 57 7.59 -7.58 -4.29
C ARG A 57 6.10 -7.26 -4.20
N VAL A 58 5.32 -8.20 -3.68
CA VAL A 58 3.89 -7.98 -3.48
C VAL A 58 3.67 -6.81 -2.52
N THR A 59 4.45 -6.77 -1.45
CA THR A 59 4.35 -5.68 -0.49
C THR A 59 4.71 -4.34 -1.12
N CYS A 60 5.76 -4.29 -1.90
CA CYS A 60 6.15 -3.05 -2.57
C CYS A 60 5.07 -2.57 -3.53
N ASN A 61 4.44 -3.50 -4.25
CA ASN A 61 3.34 -3.12 -5.14
C ASN A 61 2.16 -2.56 -4.37
N ALA A 62 1.85 -3.15 -3.22
CA ALA A 62 0.76 -2.65 -2.38
C ALA A 62 1.07 -1.25 -1.86
N LEU A 63 2.30 -1.04 -1.41
CA LEU A 63 2.69 0.27 -0.91
C LEU A 63 2.70 1.31 -2.03
N ALA A 64 3.13 0.93 -3.23
CA ALA A 64 3.10 1.83 -4.37
C ALA A 64 1.66 2.24 -4.72
N MET A 65 0.72 1.30 -4.62
CA MET A 65 -0.68 1.61 -4.86
C MET A 65 -1.21 2.61 -3.84
N LEU A 66 -0.85 2.42 -2.57
CA LEU A 66 -1.26 3.36 -1.54
C LEU A 66 -0.62 4.73 -1.73
N ALA A 67 0.63 4.76 -2.19
CA ALA A 67 1.29 6.02 -2.49
C ALA A 67 0.60 6.74 -3.65
N ALA A 68 0.19 6.00 -4.67
CA ALA A 68 -0.52 6.57 -5.80
C ALA A 68 -1.87 7.15 -5.37
N ASN A 69 -2.45 6.62 -4.31
CA ASN A 69 -3.71 7.10 -3.75
C ASN A 69 -3.51 8.08 -2.60
N ARG A 70 -2.29 8.55 -2.41
CA ARG A 70 -1.95 9.61 -1.46
C ARG A 70 -2.06 9.25 0.00
N TYR A 71 -1.97 7.98 0.30
CA TYR A 71 -1.87 7.54 1.69
C TYR A 71 -0.43 7.55 2.17
N LEU A 72 0.51 7.31 1.26
CA LEU A 72 1.92 7.18 1.59
C LEU A 72 2.78 8.05 0.70
N SER A 73 3.99 8.28 1.16
CA SER A 73 5.01 8.96 0.36
C SER A 73 6.34 8.26 0.58
N ARG A 74 7.21 8.36 -0.40
CA ARG A 74 8.57 7.84 -0.29
C ARG A 74 9.52 8.92 -0.80
N PRO A 75 10.35 9.47 0.09
CA PRO A 75 11.20 10.60 -0.30
C PRO A 75 12.29 10.25 -1.30
N GLY A 76 12.67 8.98 -1.38
CA GLY A 76 13.71 8.59 -2.34
C GLY A 76 13.62 7.13 -2.65
N PRO A 77 14.38 6.67 -3.66
CA PRO A 77 14.27 5.29 -4.14
C PRO A 77 14.73 4.25 -3.12
N PHE A 78 15.55 4.64 -2.15
CA PHE A 78 16.01 3.72 -1.14
C PHE A 78 15.37 3.96 0.22
N SER A 79 14.39 4.84 0.27
CA SER A 79 13.71 5.16 1.52
C SER A 79 12.48 4.30 1.70
N SER A 80 12.09 4.07 2.94
CA SER A 80 10.84 3.39 3.22
C SER A 80 9.69 4.34 3.00
N TYR A 81 8.51 3.77 2.78
CA TYR A 81 7.31 4.59 2.69
C TYR A 81 6.90 5.09 4.07
N ASN A 82 6.39 6.28 4.11
CA ASN A 82 5.86 6.83 5.34
C ASN A 82 4.44 7.34 5.11
N ILE A 83 3.67 7.38 6.18
CA ILE A 83 2.26 7.73 6.10
C ILE A 83 2.11 9.25 6.03
N ILE A 84 1.40 9.72 5.02
CA ILE A 84 1.08 11.13 4.88
C ILE A 84 -0.41 11.42 4.97
N TRP A 85 -1.24 10.37 5.00
CA TRP A 85 -2.68 10.55 5.06
C TRP A 85 -3.10 11.17 6.39
N GLN A 86 -4.01 12.12 6.32
CA GLN A 86 -4.37 12.88 7.51
C GLN A 86 -5.73 12.53 8.08
N GLY A 87 -6.23 11.41 7.75
CA GLY A 87 -7.55 11.04 8.21
C GLY A 87 -8.63 11.60 7.31
N GLY A 88 -9.85 11.33 7.61
CA GLY A 88 -10.94 11.75 6.79
C GLY A 88 -11.32 13.20 6.97
N ALA A 89 -10.45 13.95 7.52
CA ALA A 89 -10.79 15.35 7.82
C ALA A 89 -10.99 16.14 6.58
#